data_e6e40215feb2b0fad23f589405e86704
#
_entry.id   e6e40215feb2b0fad23f589405e86704
#
_cell.length_a   1.000
_cell.length_b   1.000
_cell.length_c   1.000
_cell.angle_alpha   90.00
_cell.angle_beta   90.00
_cell.angle_gamma   90.00
#
_symmetry.space_group_name_H-M   'P 1'
#
loop_
_entity.id
_entity.type
_entity.pdbx_description
1 polymer ?
#
loop_
_entity_poly.entity_id
_entity_poly.type
_entity_poly.pdbx_seq_one_letter_code
_entity_poly.pdbx_strand_id
1 'polypeptide(L)'
;LHPEWGVNAMLLAARALARGSSGRVDAETTANFGTIQGGTASNIVPERVVIEAEVRSHSVERLEQVTAQIREIFDETVAAWEDPTGQAQGAPSVEVAVRLDFPVMQLDRDDRVIRRVDAAARAINLELRYERAGGGSDANIYNGHGLATAIIATGMTNVHSTSEQVTLQDMVDLTRLLVALLTEPSC
;
A
#
# COMPACT_ATOMS: atom_id res chain seq x y z
N LEU A 1 29.22 -20.74 -20.48
CA LEU A 1 29.58 -21.20 -21.82
C LEU A 1 28.39 -21.79 -22.59
N HIS A 2 27.30 -22.12 -21.89
CA HIS A 2 26.07 -22.70 -22.47
C HIS A 2 24.86 -21.93 -21.92
N PRO A 3 24.62 -20.67 -22.34
CA PRO A 3 23.50 -19.84 -21.85
C PRO A 3 22.14 -20.48 -22.21
N GLU A 4 22.08 -21.28 -23.23
CA GLU A 4 20.90 -22.04 -23.69
C GLU A 4 20.40 -23.08 -22.69
N TRP A 5 21.23 -23.48 -21.71
CA TRP A 5 20.83 -24.41 -20.65
C TRP A 5 20.11 -23.74 -19.51
N GLY A 6 20.25 -22.40 -19.38
CA GLY A 6 19.69 -21.66 -18.28
C GLY A 6 18.34 -21.01 -18.62
N VAL A 7 17.44 -20.99 -17.64
CA VAL A 7 16.20 -20.19 -17.70
C VAL A 7 16.46 -18.83 -17.07
N ASN A 8 16.39 -17.77 -17.87
CA ASN A 8 16.69 -16.42 -17.40
C ASN A 8 15.53 -15.81 -16.62
N ALA A 9 15.58 -15.89 -15.29
CA ALA A 9 14.55 -15.35 -14.41
C ALA A 9 14.35 -13.83 -14.57
N MET A 10 15.40 -13.07 -14.90
CA MET A 10 15.31 -11.62 -15.07
C MET A 10 14.50 -11.24 -16.32
N LEU A 11 14.62 -11.98 -17.40
CA LEU A 11 13.82 -11.73 -18.61
C LEU A 11 12.35 -12.07 -18.38
N LEU A 12 12.05 -13.14 -17.64
CA LEU A 12 10.69 -13.50 -17.28
C LEU A 12 10.07 -12.45 -16.34
N ALA A 13 10.81 -12.03 -15.31
CA ALA A 13 10.39 -10.94 -14.43
C ALA A 13 10.09 -9.65 -15.20
N ALA A 14 10.96 -9.26 -16.13
CA ALA A 14 10.75 -8.07 -16.96
C ALA A 14 9.49 -8.17 -17.83
N ARG A 15 9.20 -9.36 -18.41
CA ARG A 15 7.97 -9.59 -19.19
C ARG A 15 6.72 -9.49 -18.32
N ALA A 16 6.74 -10.03 -17.11
CA ALA A 16 5.63 -9.94 -16.17
C ALA A 16 5.42 -8.48 -15.74
N LEU A 17 6.48 -7.77 -15.35
CA LEU A 17 6.40 -6.37 -14.95
C LEU A 17 5.87 -5.45 -16.06
N ALA A 18 6.24 -5.70 -17.31
CA ALA A 18 5.75 -4.93 -18.45
C ALA A 18 4.23 -5.07 -18.72
N ARG A 19 3.61 -6.13 -18.18
CA ARG A 19 2.16 -6.38 -18.25
C ARG A 19 1.42 -5.81 -17.03
N GLY A 20 2.14 -5.65 -15.91
CA GLY A 20 1.57 -5.19 -14.65
C GLY A 20 1.26 -3.69 -14.65
N SER A 21 0.17 -3.31 -14.01
CA SER A 21 -0.13 -1.91 -13.73
C SER A 21 0.68 -1.41 -12.56
N SER A 22 1.31 -0.23 -12.69
CA SER A 22 2.01 0.45 -11.60
C SER A 22 1.61 1.92 -11.57
N GLY A 23 1.60 2.50 -10.36
CA GLY A 23 1.12 3.84 -10.12
C GLY A 23 -0.36 3.84 -9.70
N ARG A 24 -1.13 4.82 -10.17
CA ARG A 24 -2.56 4.95 -9.87
C ARG A 24 -3.38 4.04 -10.78
N VAL A 25 -4.00 3.02 -10.18
CA VAL A 25 -4.86 2.06 -10.89
C VAL A 25 -6.25 2.63 -11.12
N ASP A 26 -6.83 3.26 -10.07
CA ASP A 26 -8.12 3.96 -10.13
C ASP A 26 -8.18 5.08 -9.07
N ALA A 27 -9.37 5.64 -8.82
CA ALA A 27 -9.54 6.79 -7.93
C ALA A 27 -9.05 6.52 -6.48
N GLU A 28 -9.13 5.26 -6.02
CA GLU A 28 -8.82 4.88 -4.64
C GLU A 28 -7.76 3.79 -4.51
N THR A 29 -7.23 3.28 -5.66
CA THR A 29 -6.30 2.14 -5.67
C THR A 29 -4.98 2.53 -6.33
N THR A 30 -3.88 2.16 -5.69
CA THR A 30 -2.53 2.27 -6.24
C THR A 30 -1.81 0.93 -6.16
N ALA A 31 -0.93 0.67 -7.12
CA ALA A 31 -0.01 -0.46 -7.11
C ALA A 31 1.41 0.04 -7.40
N ASN A 32 2.40 -0.58 -6.81
CA ASN A 32 3.79 -0.23 -7.07
C ASN A 32 4.68 -1.46 -7.00
N PHE A 33 5.58 -1.60 -7.97
CA PHE A 33 6.71 -2.53 -7.91
C PHE A 33 7.90 -1.73 -7.40
N GLY A 34 8.18 -1.85 -6.09
CA GLY A 34 9.11 -0.97 -5.39
C GLY A 34 10.56 -1.39 -5.52
N THR A 35 10.84 -2.71 -5.51
CA THR A 35 12.19 -3.24 -5.65
C THR A 35 12.25 -4.42 -6.60
N ILE A 36 13.38 -4.58 -7.27
CA ILE A 36 13.74 -5.77 -8.04
C ILE A 36 15.20 -6.11 -7.80
N GLN A 37 15.47 -7.35 -7.41
CA GLN A 37 16.82 -7.82 -7.11
C GLN A 37 17.05 -9.18 -7.74
N GLY A 38 18.17 -9.34 -8.44
CA GLY A 38 18.52 -10.62 -9.07
C GLY A 38 19.82 -10.56 -9.86
N GLY A 39 20.34 -11.76 -10.20
CA GLY A 39 21.62 -11.90 -10.87
C GLY A 39 22.81 -11.72 -9.93
N THR A 40 23.96 -12.30 -10.34
CA THR A 40 25.22 -12.25 -9.56
C THR A 40 26.39 -11.68 -10.38
N ALA A 41 26.37 -11.83 -11.70
CA ALA A 41 27.37 -11.31 -12.60
C ALA A 41 26.82 -11.18 -14.02
N SER A 42 27.40 -10.32 -14.84
CA SER A 42 26.96 -10.02 -16.21
C SER A 42 27.08 -11.21 -17.19
N ASN A 43 27.91 -12.18 -16.86
CA ASN A 43 28.17 -13.38 -17.66
C ASN A 43 27.50 -14.65 -17.14
N ILE A 44 26.60 -14.53 -16.13
CA ILE A 44 25.85 -15.64 -15.54
C ILE A 44 24.36 -15.42 -15.82
N VAL A 45 23.67 -16.47 -16.32
CA VAL A 45 22.22 -16.43 -16.49
C VAL A 45 21.56 -16.37 -15.11
N PRO A 46 20.74 -15.33 -14.79
CA PRO A 46 20.12 -15.21 -13.49
C PRO A 46 19.11 -16.32 -13.23
N GLU A 47 19.32 -17.11 -12.19
CA GLU A 47 18.41 -18.20 -11.80
C GLU A 47 17.23 -17.70 -10.93
N ARG A 48 17.41 -16.55 -10.25
CA ARG A 48 16.42 -16.00 -9.32
C ARG A 48 16.33 -14.48 -9.41
N VAL A 49 15.09 -14.00 -9.35
CA VAL A 49 14.75 -12.59 -9.16
C VAL A 49 13.73 -12.48 -8.04
N VAL A 50 13.94 -11.53 -7.13
CA VAL A 50 12.98 -11.17 -6.08
C VAL A 50 12.42 -9.79 -6.41
N ILE A 51 11.10 -9.68 -6.36
CA ILE A 51 10.37 -8.43 -6.60
C ILE A 51 9.52 -8.14 -5.37
N GLU A 52 9.63 -6.94 -4.83
CA GLU A 52 8.72 -6.46 -3.79
C GLU A 52 7.75 -5.47 -4.39
N ALA A 53 6.48 -5.69 -4.16
CA ALA A 53 5.39 -4.89 -4.66
C ALA A 53 4.41 -4.54 -3.53
N GLU A 54 3.65 -3.48 -3.73
CA GLU A 54 2.65 -3.01 -2.80
C GLU A 54 1.36 -2.66 -3.56
N VAL A 55 0.22 -3.03 -2.99
CA VAL A 55 -1.10 -2.58 -3.44
C VAL A 55 -1.80 -1.90 -2.28
N ARG A 56 -2.35 -0.70 -2.51
CA ARG A 56 -3.16 0.04 -1.53
C ARG A 56 -4.51 0.35 -2.13
N SER A 57 -5.56 0.17 -1.35
CA SER A 57 -6.93 0.57 -1.73
C SER A 57 -7.75 0.86 -0.48
N HIS A 58 -8.75 1.72 -0.62
CA HIS A 58 -9.79 1.93 0.39
C HIS A 58 -10.94 0.90 0.27
N SER A 59 -10.94 0.07 -0.78
CA SER A 59 -11.88 -1.03 -1.00
C SER A 59 -11.18 -2.37 -0.85
N VAL A 60 -11.70 -3.22 0.02
CA VAL A 60 -11.19 -4.61 0.20
C VAL A 60 -11.30 -5.38 -1.11
N GLU A 61 -12.44 -5.27 -1.80
CA GLU A 61 -12.69 -5.96 -3.07
C GLU A 61 -11.66 -5.55 -4.14
N ARG A 62 -11.38 -4.24 -4.26
CA ARG A 62 -10.39 -3.74 -5.23
C ARG A 62 -8.97 -4.18 -4.87
N LEU A 63 -8.64 -4.17 -3.58
CA LEU A 63 -7.35 -4.66 -3.08
C LEU A 63 -7.13 -6.12 -3.50
N GLU A 64 -8.13 -6.98 -3.27
CA GLU A 64 -8.09 -8.39 -3.63
C GLU A 64 -8.01 -8.59 -5.15
N GLN A 65 -8.83 -7.86 -5.92
CA GLN A 65 -8.81 -7.93 -7.39
C GLN A 65 -7.46 -7.57 -7.98
N VAL A 66 -6.88 -6.43 -7.59
CA VAL A 66 -5.59 -5.99 -8.13
C VAL A 66 -4.46 -6.91 -7.71
N THR A 67 -4.49 -7.41 -6.46
CA THR A 67 -3.53 -8.40 -5.98
C THR A 67 -3.63 -9.71 -6.77
N ALA A 68 -4.85 -10.18 -7.05
CA ALA A 68 -5.08 -11.38 -7.87
C ALA A 68 -4.59 -11.18 -9.31
N GLN A 69 -4.86 -10.04 -9.92
CA GLN A 69 -4.38 -9.70 -11.28
C GLN A 69 -2.85 -9.70 -11.36
N ILE A 70 -2.17 -9.13 -10.37
CA ILE A 70 -0.70 -9.17 -10.33
C ILE A 70 -0.21 -10.60 -10.25
N ARG A 71 -0.77 -11.43 -9.38
CA ARG A 71 -0.41 -12.85 -9.27
C ARG A 71 -0.61 -13.57 -10.61
N GLU A 72 -1.77 -13.42 -11.24
CA GLU A 72 -2.12 -14.03 -12.50
C GLU A 72 -1.12 -13.68 -13.63
N ILE A 73 -0.70 -12.41 -13.70
CA ILE A 73 0.31 -11.97 -14.69
C ILE A 73 1.62 -12.75 -14.54
N PHE A 74 2.09 -12.96 -13.32
CA PHE A 74 3.31 -13.73 -13.08
C PHE A 74 3.12 -15.21 -13.37
N ASP A 75 2.01 -15.81 -12.93
CA ASP A 75 1.67 -17.22 -13.19
C ASP A 75 1.56 -17.50 -14.69
N GLU A 76 0.83 -16.66 -15.43
CA GLU A 76 0.69 -16.77 -16.90
C GLU A 76 2.03 -16.57 -17.62
N THR A 77 2.88 -15.64 -17.16
CA THR A 77 4.18 -15.40 -17.78
C THR A 77 5.09 -16.61 -17.65
N VAL A 78 5.04 -17.29 -16.52
CA VAL A 78 5.78 -18.55 -16.30
C VAL A 78 5.17 -19.69 -17.10
N ALA A 79 3.84 -19.83 -17.08
CA ALA A 79 3.13 -20.88 -17.81
C ALA A 79 3.28 -20.78 -19.33
N ALA A 80 3.39 -19.56 -19.86
CA ALA A 80 3.58 -19.31 -21.30
C ALA A 80 5.05 -19.40 -21.75
N TRP A 81 5.97 -19.74 -20.82
CA TRP A 81 7.37 -19.89 -21.21
C TRP A 81 7.58 -21.15 -22.04
N GLU A 82 8.22 -21.00 -23.17
CA GLU A 82 8.69 -22.07 -24.04
C GLU A 82 10.22 -22.03 -24.10
N ASP A 83 10.85 -23.20 -24.08
CA ASP A 83 12.29 -23.28 -24.28
C ASP A 83 12.65 -22.98 -25.75
N PRO A 84 13.31 -21.83 -26.00
CA PRO A 84 13.60 -21.44 -27.39
C PRO A 84 14.60 -22.34 -28.12
N THR A 85 15.34 -23.17 -27.39
CA THR A 85 16.39 -24.02 -27.95
C THR A 85 16.12 -25.52 -27.78
N GLY A 86 15.20 -25.88 -26.91
CA GLY A 86 14.96 -27.26 -26.50
C GLY A 86 16.09 -27.88 -25.65
N GLN A 87 16.98 -27.05 -25.09
CA GLN A 87 18.17 -27.47 -24.34
C GLN A 87 18.18 -27.02 -22.88
N ALA A 88 17.15 -26.29 -22.44
CA ALA A 88 17.07 -25.78 -21.07
C ALA A 88 17.08 -26.92 -20.04
N GLN A 89 17.89 -26.75 -19.00
CA GLN A 89 18.00 -27.70 -17.89
C GLN A 89 17.10 -27.24 -16.73
N GLY A 90 15.78 -27.40 -16.92
CA GLY A 90 14.76 -27.04 -15.96
C GLY A 90 13.63 -26.21 -16.55
N ALA A 91 12.69 -25.79 -15.69
CA ALA A 91 11.55 -24.96 -16.05
C ALA A 91 11.45 -23.77 -15.07
N PRO A 92 10.94 -22.63 -15.51
CA PRO A 92 10.70 -21.51 -14.61
C PRO A 92 9.59 -21.83 -13.60
N SER A 93 9.68 -21.18 -12.44
CA SER A 93 8.63 -21.19 -11.44
C SER A 93 8.48 -19.79 -10.84
N VAL A 94 7.32 -19.50 -10.26
CA VAL A 94 7.06 -18.29 -9.51
C VAL A 94 6.41 -18.64 -8.18
N GLU A 95 6.78 -17.92 -7.14
CA GLU A 95 6.14 -17.95 -5.83
C GLU A 95 5.70 -16.53 -5.49
N VAL A 96 4.41 -16.34 -5.22
CA VAL A 96 3.85 -15.05 -4.83
C VAL A 96 3.34 -15.15 -3.40
N ALA A 97 4.08 -14.55 -2.47
CA ALA A 97 3.66 -14.38 -1.09
C ALA A 97 2.93 -13.05 -0.94
N VAL A 98 1.73 -13.08 -0.35
CA VAL A 98 0.94 -11.87 -0.06
C VAL A 98 0.82 -11.72 1.44
N ARG A 99 1.11 -10.52 1.94
CA ARG A 99 0.96 -10.14 3.35
C ARG A 99 0.06 -8.92 3.45
N LEU A 100 -0.88 -8.95 4.37
CA LEU A 100 -1.69 -7.79 4.73
C LEU A 100 -0.96 -7.02 5.83
N ASP A 101 -0.39 -5.87 5.51
CA ASP A 101 0.30 -5.03 6.48
C ASP A 101 -0.69 -4.18 7.29
N PHE A 102 -1.69 -3.60 6.61
CA PHE A 102 -2.73 -2.80 7.23
C PHE A 102 -4.12 -3.20 6.71
N PRO A 103 -5.04 -3.59 7.58
CA PRO A 103 -6.46 -3.75 7.19
C PRO A 103 -7.02 -2.45 6.60
N VAL A 104 -7.96 -2.57 5.68
CA VAL A 104 -8.69 -1.40 5.17
C VAL A 104 -9.44 -0.74 6.33
N MET A 105 -9.26 0.57 6.48
CA MET A 105 -9.97 1.38 7.47
C MET A 105 -10.96 2.30 6.75
N GLN A 106 -12.22 2.20 7.14
CA GLN A 106 -13.28 3.09 6.67
C GLN A 106 -14.14 3.47 7.88
N LEU A 107 -14.29 4.78 8.11
CA LEU A 107 -15.15 5.35 9.14
C LEU A 107 -16.21 6.21 8.49
N ASP A 108 -17.44 6.05 8.95
CA ASP A 108 -18.58 6.87 8.53
C ASP A 108 -18.75 8.09 9.44
N ARG A 109 -19.42 9.11 8.92
CA ARG A 109 -19.74 10.34 9.70
C ARG A 109 -20.56 10.05 10.95
N ASP A 110 -21.34 9.00 10.92
CA ASP A 110 -22.21 8.59 12.01
C ASP A 110 -21.50 7.69 13.04
N ASP A 111 -20.26 7.32 12.81
CA ASP A 111 -19.49 6.55 13.77
C ASP A 111 -19.33 7.33 15.09
N ARG A 112 -19.43 6.61 16.20
CA ARG A 112 -19.35 7.19 17.54
C ARG A 112 -18.08 8.02 17.75
N VAL A 113 -16.94 7.54 17.23
CA VAL A 113 -15.66 8.23 17.37
C VAL A 113 -15.67 9.54 16.58
N ILE A 114 -16.25 9.56 15.37
CA ILE A 114 -16.35 10.76 14.54
C ILE A 114 -17.31 11.77 15.18
N ARG A 115 -18.50 11.34 15.62
CA ARG A 115 -19.45 12.21 16.32
C ARG A 115 -18.86 12.87 17.58
N ARG A 116 -18.00 12.14 18.31
CA ARG A 116 -17.31 12.68 19.49
C ARG A 116 -16.32 13.79 19.10
N VAL A 117 -15.55 13.59 18.04
CA VAL A 117 -14.64 14.61 17.50
C VAL A 117 -15.42 15.84 17.03
N ASP A 118 -16.54 15.64 16.31
CA ASP A 118 -17.43 16.72 15.88
C ASP A 118 -18.00 17.53 17.06
N ALA A 119 -18.41 16.86 18.11
CA ALA A 119 -18.93 17.54 19.30
C ALA A 119 -17.87 18.40 19.99
N ALA A 120 -16.67 17.87 20.17
CA ALA A 120 -15.55 18.60 20.77
C ALA A 120 -15.12 19.79 19.90
N ALA A 121 -15.07 19.64 18.59
CA ALA A 121 -14.74 20.73 17.68
C ALA A 121 -15.78 21.85 17.70
N ARG A 122 -17.08 21.51 17.73
CA ARG A 122 -18.17 22.50 17.88
C ARG A 122 -18.08 23.28 19.19
N ALA A 123 -17.71 22.60 20.30
CA ALA A 123 -17.59 23.25 21.61
C ALA A 123 -16.52 24.35 21.63
N ILE A 124 -15.50 24.25 20.79
CA ILE A 124 -14.41 25.23 20.68
C ILE A 124 -14.49 26.12 19.44
N ASN A 125 -15.56 26.03 18.65
CA ASN A 125 -15.76 26.71 17.36
C ASN A 125 -14.63 26.41 16.35
N LEU A 126 -14.16 25.15 16.29
CA LEU A 126 -13.17 24.69 15.32
C LEU A 126 -13.88 24.00 14.16
N GLU A 127 -13.58 24.43 12.92
CA GLU A 127 -14.06 23.78 11.70
C GLU A 127 -13.17 22.58 11.37
N LEU A 128 -13.79 21.42 11.17
CA LEU A 128 -13.09 20.19 10.78
C LEU A 128 -13.20 19.94 9.28
N ARG A 129 -12.10 19.49 8.70
CA ARG A 129 -12.07 18.90 7.36
C ARG A 129 -11.86 17.40 7.48
N TYR A 130 -12.49 16.66 6.57
CA TYR A 130 -12.41 15.19 6.53
C TYR A 130 -11.82 14.77 5.21
N GLU A 131 -10.74 14.02 5.29
CA GLU A 131 -9.99 13.58 4.12
C GLU A 131 -9.71 12.08 4.20
N ARG A 132 -9.57 11.44 3.05
CA ARG A 132 -9.07 10.08 2.95
C ARG A 132 -7.56 10.14 2.81
N ALA A 133 -6.84 9.52 3.74
CA ALA A 133 -5.38 9.42 3.69
C ALA A 133 -4.96 8.09 3.07
N GLY A 134 -3.92 8.11 2.23
CA GLY A 134 -3.39 6.90 1.57
C GLY A 134 -2.34 6.14 2.39
N GLY A 135 -2.02 6.61 3.62
CA GLY A 135 -1.03 5.97 4.50
C GLY A 135 -1.67 4.94 5.44
N GLY A 136 -0.93 3.88 5.77
CA GLY A 136 -1.29 2.97 6.87
C GLY A 136 -0.90 3.57 8.23
N SER A 137 -1.65 3.23 9.27
CA SER A 137 -1.37 3.61 10.65
C SER A 137 -1.88 2.55 11.64
N ASP A 138 -1.50 2.66 12.91
CA ASP A 138 -2.02 1.80 13.97
C ASP A 138 -3.56 1.85 14.06
N ALA A 139 -4.19 2.94 13.63
CA ALA A 139 -5.65 3.04 13.57
C ALA A 139 -6.28 1.97 12.66
N ASN A 140 -5.62 1.57 11.58
CA ASN A 140 -6.07 0.47 10.75
C ASN A 140 -6.13 -0.84 11.55
N ILE A 141 -5.09 -1.10 12.34
CA ILE A 141 -4.99 -2.29 13.18
C ILE A 141 -6.09 -2.28 14.25
N TYR A 142 -6.25 -1.17 14.97
CA TYR A 142 -7.28 -1.04 16.00
C TYR A 142 -8.69 -1.21 15.45
N ASN A 143 -9.00 -0.58 14.32
CA ASN A 143 -10.30 -0.75 13.65
C ASN A 143 -10.49 -2.20 13.17
N GLY A 144 -9.46 -2.85 12.64
CA GLY A 144 -9.49 -4.26 12.27
C GLY A 144 -9.81 -5.20 13.43
N HIS A 145 -9.48 -4.79 14.66
CA HIS A 145 -9.83 -5.51 15.91
C HIS A 145 -11.14 -5.02 16.57
N GLY A 146 -11.92 -4.17 15.89
CA GLY A 146 -13.20 -3.67 16.38
C GLY A 146 -13.09 -2.51 17.38
N LEU A 147 -11.90 -1.94 17.60
CA LEU A 147 -11.71 -0.73 18.39
C LEU A 147 -11.82 0.48 17.47
N ALA A 148 -12.98 1.13 17.46
CA ALA A 148 -13.22 2.31 16.64
C ALA A 148 -12.21 3.43 16.95
N THR A 149 -11.36 3.74 15.98
CA THR A 149 -10.24 4.67 16.14
C THR A 149 -10.19 5.61 14.95
N ALA A 150 -10.24 6.92 15.20
CA ALA A 150 -10.08 7.95 14.19
C ALA A 150 -8.67 8.56 14.24
N ILE A 151 -8.14 8.92 13.09
CA ILE A 151 -6.89 9.67 12.98
C ILE A 151 -7.21 11.16 12.97
N ILE A 152 -6.58 11.91 13.86
CA ILE A 152 -6.65 13.38 13.88
C ILE A 152 -5.34 13.91 13.31
N ALA A 153 -5.42 14.61 12.18
CA ALA A 153 -4.25 15.18 11.53
C ALA A 153 -3.74 16.42 12.28
N THR A 154 -2.45 16.66 12.19
CA THR A 154 -1.76 17.79 12.84
C THR A 154 -1.68 19.04 11.96
N GLY A 155 -2.23 19.02 10.73
CA GLY A 155 -2.10 20.11 9.76
C GLY A 155 -0.76 20.14 9.00
N MET A 156 0.02 19.05 9.08
CA MET A 156 1.28 18.95 8.33
C MET A 156 1.07 19.01 6.82
N THR A 157 1.96 19.72 6.14
CA THR A 157 2.03 19.78 4.68
C THR A 157 3.36 19.25 4.17
N ASN A 158 3.42 18.80 2.91
CA ASN A 158 4.61 18.22 2.27
C ASN A 158 5.20 17.04 3.06
N VAL A 159 4.35 16.22 3.63
CA VAL A 159 4.70 15.07 4.48
C VAL A 159 5.68 14.15 3.74
N HIS A 160 6.69 13.62 4.45
CA HIS A 160 7.77 12.79 3.91
C HIS A 160 8.71 13.50 2.93
N SER A 161 8.83 14.82 3.01
CA SER A 161 9.78 15.59 2.21
C SER A 161 10.67 16.48 3.08
N THR A 162 11.74 17.01 2.49
CA THR A 162 12.63 17.99 3.16
C THR A 162 11.97 19.36 3.37
N SER A 163 10.79 19.57 2.78
CA SER A 163 9.96 20.77 2.95
C SER A 163 8.73 20.53 3.84
N GLU A 164 8.72 19.43 4.60
CA GLU A 164 7.66 19.15 5.55
C GLU A 164 7.56 20.25 6.60
N GLN A 165 6.35 20.70 6.86
CA GLN A 165 6.09 21.78 7.82
C GLN A 165 4.71 21.64 8.45
N VAL A 166 4.55 22.27 9.62
CA VAL A 166 3.28 22.48 10.32
C VAL A 166 3.24 23.91 10.83
N THR A 167 2.08 24.55 10.81
CA THR A 167 1.94 25.89 11.37
C THR A 167 1.76 25.85 12.89
N LEU A 168 2.19 26.91 13.57
CA LEU A 168 1.94 27.05 15.01
C LEU A 168 0.44 27.05 15.31
N GLN A 169 -0.37 27.66 14.44
CA GLN A 169 -1.82 27.69 14.61
C GLN A 169 -2.43 26.30 14.55
N ASP A 170 -2.03 25.46 13.61
CA ASP A 170 -2.51 24.07 13.53
C ASP A 170 -2.17 23.28 14.80
N MET A 171 -0.97 23.46 15.35
CA MET A 171 -0.56 22.82 16.61
C MET A 171 -1.42 23.29 17.78
N VAL A 172 -1.74 24.60 17.86
CA VAL A 172 -2.61 25.17 18.89
C VAL A 172 -4.03 24.64 18.75
N ASP A 173 -4.57 24.60 17.54
CA ASP A 173 -5.94 24.15 17.30
C ASP A 173 -6.10 22.65 17.56
N LEU A 174 -5.11 21.83 17.17
CA LEU A 174 -5.06 20.42 17.56
C LEU A 174 -5.05 20.25 19.09
N THR A 175 -4.20 21.01 19.79
CA THR A 175 -4.12 20.93 21.26
C THR A 175 -5.46 21.29 21.91
N ARG A 176 -6.13 22.34 21.45
CA ARG A 176 -7.46 22.75 21.93
C ARG A 176 -8.50 21.65 21.67
N LEU A 177 -8.48 21.02 20.49
CA LEU A 177 -9.36 19.92 20.15
C LEU A 177 -9.14 18.71 21.07
N LEU A 178 -7.88 18.33 21.31
CA LEU A 178 -7.55 17.21 22.20
C LEU A 178 -7.98 17.49 23.64
N VAL A 179 -7.79 18.71 24.14
CA VAL A 179 -8.28 19.11 25.48
C VAL A 179 -9.80 18.99 25.54
N ALA A 180 -10.52 19.51 24.54
CA ALA A 180 -11.98 19.41 24.49
C ALA A 180 -12.45 17.94 24.44
N LEU A 181 -11.79 17.07 23.64
CA LEU A 181 -12.09 15.64 23.58
C LEU A 181 -11.95 14.91 24.94
N LEU A 182 -11.01 15.35 25.77
CA LEU A 182 -10.73 14.73 27.07
C LEU A 182 -11.59 15.30 28.20
N THR A 183 -12.06 16.53 28.08
CA THR A 183 -12.77 17.25 29.15
C THR A 183 -14.29 17.34 28.95
N GLU A 184 -14.74 17.27 27.68
CA GLU A 184 -16.19 17.26 27.40
C GLU A 184 -16.83 15.94 27.81
N PRO A 185 -18.02 15.96 28.44
CA PRO A 185 -18.75 14.73 28.79
C PRO A 185 -19.02 13.90 27.54
N SER A 186 -18.82 12.60 27.65
CA SER A 186 -19.23 11.65 26.58
C SER A 186 -20.75 11.69 26.43
N CYS A 187 -21.26 12.12 25.29
CA CYS A 187 -22.68 12.00 24.94
C CYS A 187 -23.07 10.53 24.70
#